data_d88ec55f3c2a3dde2c7159ab9cad6508
#
_entry.id   d88ec55f3c2a3dde2c7159ab9cad6508
#
_cell.length_a   1.000
_cell.length_b   1.000
_cell.length_c   1.000
_cell.angle_alpha   90.00
_cell.angle_beta   90.00
_cell.angle_gamma   90.00
#
_symmetry.space_group_name_H-M   'P 1'
#
loop_
_entity.id
_entity.type
_entity.pdbx_description
1 polymer ?
#
loop_
_entity_poly.entity_id
_entity_poly.type
_entity_poly.pdbx_seq_one_letter_code
_entity_poly.pdbx_strand_id
1 'polypeptide(L)'
;MTVRNELLKNIRQVEPYVPGEQPQHRVVKLNTNENPYPPSPRVAEALRNLDADTLRLYPDPEASALTEALAGYYGVDKNQVFVGVGSDDVLSLCFLTFFNSEKPVLFPDITYSFYKVWAQLYRIPYECPKLNDEFRIVREDYYRENGGIIFPNPNAPTAIYEELDFIEDILAHNRDSVVIVDEAYIDFAGKSALELIGKYDNLIVVQTFSKSRSMAGMRIGYAISNPDLIRCLNNVKYSFNSYTMNQPDLVCGAAAVQDEEY
;
A
#
# COMPACT_ATOMS: atom_id res chain seq x y z
N MET A 1 -18.60 -16.41 30.85
CA MET A 1 -17.90 -17.71 30.73
C MET A 1 -16.54 -17.47 30.14
N THR A 2 -15.47 -17.95 30.76
CA THR A 2 -14.11 -17.83 30.23
C THR A 2 -13.87 -18.95 29.21
N VAL A 3 -13.26 -18.62 28.08
CA VAL A 3 -12.89 -19.61 27.06
C VAL A 3 -11.87 -20.59 27.64
N ARG A 4 -12.05 -21.89 27.39
CA ARG A 4 -11.15 -22.94 27.89
C ARG A 4 -9.76 -22.82 27.26
N ASN A 5 -8.70 -23.00 28.04
CA ASN A 5 -7.30 -22.91 27.60
C ASN A 5 -6.99 -23.82 26.39
N GLU A 6 -7.61 -25.00 26.31
CA GLU A 6 -7.42 -25.91 25.18
C GLU A 6 -7.90 -25.33 23.85
N LEU A 7 -8.96 -24.51 23.84
CA LEU A 7 -9.40 -23.78 22.65
C LEU A 7 -8.39 -22.70 22.25
N LEU A 8 -7.84 -21.97 23.23
CA LEU A 8 -6.91 -20.87 22.97
C LEU A 8 -5.61 -21.36 22.30
N LYS A 9 -5.18 -22.60 22.55
CA LYS A 9 -4.01 -23.19 21.89
C LYS A 9 -4.13 -23.28 20.36
N ASN A 10 -5.37 -23.40 19.86
CA ASN A 10 -5.66 -23.54 18.43
C ASN A 10 -6.08 -22.20 17.78
N ILE A 11 -6.09 -21.11 18.54
CA ILE A 11 -6.43 -19.78 18.04
C ILE A 11 -5.14 -19.03 17.75
N ARG A 12 -5.08 -18.36 16.59
CA ARG A 12 -3.94 -17.52 16.23
C ARG A 12 -3.79 -16.40 17.25
N GLN A 13 -2.64 -16.34 17.88
CA GLN A 13 -2.26 -15.24 18.79
C GLN A 13 -1.44 -14.23 17.99
N VAL A 14 -1.87 -12.99 17.96
CA VAL A 14 -1.16 -11.87 17.33
C VAL A 14 -1.25 -10.65 18.23
N GLU A 15 -0.24 -9.81 18.21
CA GLU A 15 -0.28 -8.48 18.82
C GLU A 15 -0.81 -7.51 17.75
N PRO A 16 -2.04 -6.97 17.92
CA PRO A 16 -2.63 -6.11 16.91
C PRO A 16 -2.00 -4.72 16.93
N TYR A 17 -2.07 -4.04 15.78
CA TYR A 17 -1.82 -2.61 15.72
C TYR A 17 -2.83 -1.85 16.61
N VAL A 18 -2.34 -0.84 17.34
CA VAL A 18 -3.18 0.04 18.15
C VAL A 18 -3.44 1.32 17.36
N PRO A 19 -4.68 1.56 16.91
CA PRO A 19 -5.02 2.78 16.20
C PRO A 19 -4.80 4.03 17.05
N GLY A 20 -4.47 5.14 16.39
CA GLY A 20 -4.39 6.44 17.05
C GLY A 20 -5.73 6.88 17.64
N GLU A 21 -5.68 7.69 18.69
CA GLU A 21 -6.86 8.23 19.35
C GLU A 21 -7.81 8.92 18.36
N GLN A 22 -9.12 8.69 18.53
CA GLN A 22 -10.21 9.36 17.81
C GLN A 22 -10.97 10.26 18.79
N PRO A 23 -10.57 11.54 18.96
CA PRO A 23 -11.19 12.45 19.94
C PRO A 23 -12.67 12.68 19.65
N GLN A 24 -13.50 12.65 20.71
CA GLN A 24 -14.95 12.91 20.64
C GLN A 24 -15.29 14.40 20.88
N HIS A 25 -14.29 15.25 21.02
CA HIS A 25 -14.44 16.69 21.22
C HIS A 25 -13.56 17.45 20.20
N ARG A 26 -13.82 18.73 20.05
CA ARG A 26 -13.10 19.57 19.08
C ARG A 26 -11.62 19.74 19.49
N VAL A 27 -10.72 19.24 18.66
CA VAL A 27 -9.27 19.34 18.81
C VAL A 27 -8.61 19.62 17.45
N VAL A 28 -7.34 19.98 17.47
CA VAL A 28 -6.48 19.93 16.29
C VAL A 28 -5.91 18.50 16.23
N LYS A 29 -6.46 17.68 15.32
CA LYS A 29 -6.09 16.27 15.18
C LYS A 29 -4.94 16.14 14.16
N LEU A 30 -3.76 15.67 14.62
CA LEU A 30 -2.55 15.51 13.80
C LEU A 30 -1.98 14.08 13.81
N ASN A 31 -2.60 13.18 14.55
CA ASN A 31 -2.02 11.86 14.85
C ASN A 31 -2.14 10.81 13.74
N THR A 32 -2.94 11.04 12.71
CA THR A 32 -3.18 10.10 11.60
C THR A 32 -2.80 10.66 10.23
N ASN A 33 -2.19 11.85 10.20
CA ASN A 33 -1.74 12.53 8.98
C ASN A 33 -2.86 12.65 7.92
N GLU A 34 -4.07 13.00 8.36
CA GLU A 34 -5.17 13.33 7.47
C GLU A 34 -4.91 14.67 6.77
N ASN A 35 -5.22 14.75 5.48
CA ASN A 35 -5.08 15.99 4.75
C ASN A 35 -6.15 17.00 5.24
N PRO A 36 -5.77 18.26 5.57
CA PRO A 36 -6.73 19.26 6.03
C PRO A 36 -7.61 19.85 4.90
N TYR A 37 -7.28 19.60 3.65
CA TYR A 37 -8.06 20.05 2.49
C TYR A 37 -9.10 19.01 2.08
N PRO A 38 -10.25 19.42 1.49
CA PRO A 38 -11.24 18.49 0.97
C PRO A 38 -10.70 17.71 -0.24
N PRO A 39 -11.34 16.60 -0.65
CA PRO A 39 -11.04 15.96 -1.92
C PRO A 39 -11.50 16.82 -3.10
N SER A 40 -11.12 16.41 -4.32
CA SER A 40 -11.56 17.05 -5.57
C SER A 40 -13.08 17.28 -5.59
N PRO A 41 -13.55 18.44 -6.10
CA PRO A 41 -14.97 18.70 -6.31
C PRO A 41 -15.68 17.63 -7.16
N ARG A 42 -14.98 16.97 -8.09
CA ARG A 42 -15.51 15.85 -8.90
C ARG A 42 -15.87 14.64 -8.05
N VAL A 43 -15.19 14.42 -6.93
CA VAL A 43 -15.56 13.36 -5.96
C VAL A 43 -16.92 13.63 -5.35
N ALA A 44 -17.18 14.87 -4.92
CA ALA A 44 -18.48 15.27 -4.38
C ALA A 44 -19.61 15.17 -5.41
N GLU A 45 -19.32 15.46 -6.67
CA GLU A 45 -20.26 15.29 -7.78
C GLU A 45 -20.54 13.81 -8.04
N ALA A 46 -19.52 12.97 -8.10
CA ALA A 46 -19.65 11.53 -8.29
C ALA A 46 -20.50 10.88 -7.19
N LEU A 47 -20.31 11.28 -5.92
CA LEU A 47 -21.13 10.82 -4.80
C LEU A 47 -22.60 11.24 -4.94
N ARG A 48 -22.88 12.49 -5.35
CA ARG A 48 -24.27 12.96 -5.55
C ARG A 48 -24.99 12.23 -6.67
N ASN A 49 -24.26 11.83 -7.70
CA ASN A 49 -24.80 11.17 -8.90
C ASN A 49 -24.84 9.65 -8.77
N LEU A 50 -24.36 9.10 -7.65
CA LEU A 50 -24.41 7.66 -7.42
C LEU A 50 -25.86 7.21 -7.29
N ASP A 51 -26.27 6.29 -8.18
CA ASP A 51 -27.58 5.67 -8.08
C ASP A 51 -27.59 4.62 -6.96
N ALA A 52 -28.38 4.88 -5.91
CA ALA A 52 -28.50 3.98 -4.77
C ALA A 52 -29.03 2.58 -5.14
N ASP A 53 -29.79 2.46 -6.23
CA ASP A 53 -30.28 1.17 -6.73
C ASP A 53 -29.14 0.23 -7.15
N THR A 54 -28.01 0.78 -7.57
CA THR A 54 -26.81 0.00 -7.94
C THR A 54 -26.18 -0.72 -6.76
N LEU A 55 -26.40 -0.23 -5.51
CA LEU A 55 -25.82 -0.81 -4.30
C LEU A 55 -26.36 -2.21 -3.96
N ARG A 56 -27.47 -2.65 -4.57
CA ARG A 56 -28.00 -4.01 -4.45
C ARG A 56 -27.20 -5.04 -5.26
N LEU A 57 -26.30 -4.60 -6.13
CA LEU A 57 -25.46 -5.44 -6.98
C LEU A 57 -24.04 -5.48 -6.44
N TYR A 58 -23.35 -6.60 -6.65
CA TYR A 58 -21.91 -6.64 -6.41
C TYR A 58 -21.20 -5.66 -7.36
N PRO A 59 -20.16 -4.97 -6.87
CA PRO A 59 -19.33 -4.10 -7.72
C PRO A 59 -18.51 -4.93 -8.72
N ASP A 60 -17.91 -4.23 -9.67
CA ASP A 60 -16.96 -4.84 -10.61
C ASP A 60 -15.74 -5.40 -9.86
N PRO A 61 -15.49 -6.73 -9.89
CA PRO A 61 -14.37 -7.35 -9.18
C PRO A 61 -13.00 -6.92 -9.72
N GLU A 62 -12.91 -6.51 -10.97
CA GLU A 62 -11.69 -6.00 -11.61
C GLU A 62 -11.47 -4.51 -11.33
N ALA A 63 -12.46 -3.82 -10.77
CA ALA A 63 -12.42 -2.37 -10.52
C ALA A 63 -12.04 -1.57 -11.78
N SER A 64 -12.55 -1.98 -12.96
CA SER A 64 -12.08 -1.55 -14.28
C SER A 64 -12.05 -0.03 -14.45
N ALA A 65 -13.09 0.68 -14.01
CA ALA A 65 -13.16 2.13 -14.14
C ALA A 65 -12.01 2.86 -13.39
N LEU A 66 -11.68 2.39 -12.19
CA LEU A 66 -10.58 2.95 -11.39
C LEU A 66 -9.21 2.51 -11.92
N THR A 67 -9.08 1.25 -12.30
CA THR A 67 -7.84 0.68 -12.85
C THR A 67 -7.47 1.37 -14.17
N GLU A 68 -8.44 1.59 -15.05
CA GLU A 68 -8.24 2.30 -16.33
C GLU A 68 -7.92 3.79 -16.13
N ALA A 69 -8.55 4.45 -15.16
CA ALA A 69 -8.22 5.84 -14.82
C ALA A 69 -6.78 5.97 -14.31
N LEU A 70 -6.34 5.08 -13.41
CA LEU A 70 -4.97 5.05 -12.90
C LEU A 70 -3.96 4.73 -14.01
N ALA A 71 -4.25 3.73 -14.84
CA ALA A 71 -3.40 3.37 -15.97
C ALA A 71 -3.20 4.54 -16.94
N GLY A 72 -4.28 5.24 -17.27
CA GLY A 72 -4.22 6.44 -18.12
C GLY A 72 -3.41 7.58 -17.48
N TYR A 73 -3.60 7.82 -16.18
CA TYR A 73 -2.89 8.87 -15.44
C TYR A 73 -1.37 8.61 -15.36
N TYR A 74 -0.96 7.37 -15.14
CA TYR A 74 0.47 7.00 -15.04
C TYR A 74 1.11 6.60 -16.36
N GLY A 75 0.34 6.48 -17.45
CA GLY A 75 0.85 6.07 -18.76
C GLY A 75 1.34 4.62 -18.80
N VAL A 76 0.66 3.73 -18.08
CA VAL A 76 0.95 2.29 -18.00
C VAL A 76 -0.22 1.47 -18.51
N ASP A 77 -0.02 0.16 -18.77
CA ASP A 77 -1.12 -0.72 -19.11
C ASP A 77 -1.98 -1.06 -17.87
N LYS A 78 -3.30 -1.26 -18.08
CA LYS A 78 -4.22 -1.61 -16.98
C LYS A 78 -3.83 -2.89 -16.24
N ASN A 79 -3.18 -3.84 -16.90
CA ASN A 79 -2.68 -5.08 -16.31
C ASN A 79 -1.45 -4.88 -15.41
N GLN A 80 -0.90 -3.65 -15.36
CA GLN A 80 0.15 -3.22 -14.44
C GLN A 80 -0.40 -2.59 -13.15
N VAL A 81 -1.72 -2.40 -13.04
CA VAL A 81 -2.37 -1.73 -11.93
C VAL A 81 -3.21 -2.72 -11.10
N PHE A 82 -3.01 -2.68 -9.80
CA PHE A 82 -3.80 -3.39 -8.80
C PHE A 82 -4.47 -2.39 -7.87
N VAL A 83 -5.73 -2.60 -7.48
CA VAL A 83 -6.44 -1.75 -6.50
C VAL A 83 -6.95 -2.57 -5.32
N GLY A 84 -6.94 -1.95 -4.12
CA GLY A 84 -7.40 -2.55 -2.88
C GLY A 84 -7.96 -1.53 -1.90
N VAL A 85 -8.43 -2.01 -0.74
CA VAL A 85 -9.13 -1.21 0.28
C VAL A 85 -8.13 -0.43 1.16
N GLY A 86 -7.47 0.56 0.55
CA GLY A 86 -6.36 1.32 1.13
C GLY A 86 -5.00 0.63 0.90
N SER A 87 -3.93 1.39 1.07
CA SER A 87 -2.57 0.83 0.95
C SER A 87 -2.28 -0.28 1.96
N ASP A 88 -2.93 -0.28 3.12
CA ASP A 88 -2.78 -1.35 4.12
C ASP A 88 -3.25 -2.70 3.58
N ASP A 89 -4.39 -2.75 2.89
CA ASP A 89 -4.90 -3.97 2.25
C ASP A 89 -3.95 -4.41 1.13
N VAL A 90 -3.53 -3.46 0.26
CA VAL A 90 -2.59 -3.73 -0.83
C VAL A 90 -1.27 -4.30 -0.29
N LEU A 91 -0.68 -3.66 0.71
CA LEU A 91 0.58 -4.10 1.34
C LEU A 91 0.43 -5.45 2.04
N SER A 92 -0.66 -5.64 2.78
CA SER A 92 -0.97 -6.93 3.43
C SER A 92 -1.06 -8.08 2.42
N LEU A 93 -1.73 -7.85 1.28
CA LEU A 93 -1.79 -8.81 0.18
C LEU A 93 -0.42 -9.01 -0.49
N CYS A 94 0.41 -7.96 -0.60
CA CYS A 94 1.79 -8.10 -1.07
C CYS A 94 2.61 -9.00 -0.16
N PHE A 95 2.53 -8.82 1.17
CA PHE A 95 3.19 -9.72 2.14
C PHE A 95 2.76 -11.18 1.94
N LEU A 96 1.45 -11.41 1.83
CA LEU A 96 0.89 -12.74 1.63
C LEU A 96 1.30 -13.37 0.29
N THR A 97 1.47 -12.55 -0.75
CA THR A 97 1.74 -13.03 -2.11
C THR A 97 3.21 -13.29 -2.35
N PHE A 98 4.10 -12.38 -1.92
CA PHE A 98 5.49 -12.35 -2.40
C PHE A 98 6.51 -12.83 -1.36
N PHE A 99 6.20 -12.80 -0.07
CA PHE A 99 7.16 -13.09 0.99
C PHE A 99 6.96 -14.50 1.57
N ASN A 100 7.12 -15.52 0.74
CA ASN A 100 6.83 -16.92 1.07
C ASN A 100 8.07 -17.81 1.18
N SER A 101 9.27 -17.23 1.26
CA SER A 101 10.51 -17.98 1.43
C SER A 101 10.88 -18.15 2.90
N GLU A 102 11.82 -19.06 3.18
CA GLU A 102 12.44 -19.20 4.51
C GLU A 102 13.44 -18.07 4.82
N LYS A 103 13.79 -17.23 3.84
CA LYS A 103 14.70 -16.11 3.99
C LYS A 103 13.95 -14.92 4.59
N PRO A 104 14.63 -14.10 5.42
CA PRO A 104 13.99 -12.96 6.04
C PRO A 104 13.63 -11.85 5.05
N VAL A 105 12.45 -11.24 5.22
CA VAL A 105 12.11 -9.98 4.58
C VAL A 105 12.84 -8.85 5.30
N LEU A 106 13.41 -7.91 4.54
CA LEU A 106 14.15 -6.79 5.08
C LEU A 106 13.32 -5.50 5.02
N PHE A 107 13.25 -4.78 6.14
CA PHE A 107 12.70 -3.43 6.23
C PHE A 107 13.34 -2.65 7.37
N PRO A 108 13.39 -1.30 7.32
CA PRO A 108 14.08 -0.50 8.34
C PRO A 108 13.53 -0.73 9.74
N ASP A 109 14.38 -0.58 10.76
CA ASP A 109 13.99 -0.75 12.17
C ASP A 109 13.04 0.36 12.67
N ILE A 110 13.19 1.58 12.13
CA ILE A 110 12.31 2.72 12.39
C ILE A 110 11.56 3.03 11.08
N THR A 111 10.37 2.45 10.94
CA THR A 111 9.54 2.55 9.73
C THR A 111 8.07 2.34 10.06
N TYR A 112 7.22 2.18 9.03
CA TYR A 112 5.80 1.94 9.19
C TYR A 112 5.54 0.66 10.00
N SER A 113 4.91 0.81 11.15
CA SER A 113 4.80 -0.24 12.18
C SER A 113 4.01 -1.48 11.73
N PHE A 114 3.15 -1.37 10.72
CA PHE A 114 2.36 -2.49 10.20
C PHE A 114 3.20 -3.57 9.52
N TYR A 115 4.40 -3.29 9.02
CA TYR A 115 5.24 -4.32 8.39
C TYR A 115 5.52 -5.47 9.36
N LYS A 116 5.86 -5.16 10.62
CA LYS A 116 6.05 -6.18 11.66
C LYS A 116 4.76 -6.94 11.97
N VAL A 117 3.63 -6.23 11.99
CA VAL A 117 2.31 -6.84 12.25
C VAL A 117 1.96 -7.86 11.18
N TRP A 118 2.13 -7.52 9.90
CA TRP A 118 1.87 -8.46 8.80
C TRP A 118 2.87 -9.62 8.76
N ALA A 119 4.17 -9.35 8.97
CA ALA A 119 5.17 -10.40 9.04
C ALA A 119 4.82 -11.43 10.13
N GLN A 120 4.41 -10.98 11.32
CA GLN A 120 3.99 -11.86 12.42
C GLN A 120 2.66 -12.57 12.12
N LEU A 121 1.67 -11.85 11.56
CA LEU A 121 0.37 -12.40 11.20
C LEU A 121 0.50 -13.54 10.21
N TYR A 122 1.36 -13.40 9.20
CA TYR A 122 1.57 -14.40 8.15
C TYR A 122 2.72 -15.38 8.45
N ARG A 123 3.42 -15.20 9.59
CA ARG A 123 4.57 -16.03 10.01
C ARG A 123 5.74 -15.95 9.01
N ILE A 124 5.97 -14.77 8.48
CA ILE A 124 7.07 -14.45 7.57
C ILE A 124 8.30 -14.11 8.41
N PRO A 125 9.46 -14.75 8.19
CA PRO A 125 10.70 -14.34 8.84
C PRO A 125 11.09 -12.94 8.37
N TYR A 126 11.59 -12.11 9.29
CA TYR A 126 11.99 -10.74 8.96
C TYR A 126 13.20 -10.30 9.78
N GLU A 127 13.96 -9.37 9.22
CA GLU A 127 15.02 -8.65 9.88
C GLU A 127 14.88 -7.15 9.64
N CYS A 128 15.31 -6.36 10.61
CA CYS A 128 15.18 -4.90 10.56
C CYS A 128 16.57 -4.25 10.58
N PRO A 129 17.21 -4.01 9.41
CA PRO A 129 18.41 -3.20 9.32
C PRO A 129 18.21 -1.84 9.99
N LYS A 130 19.23 -1.37 10.72
CA LYS A 130 19.17 -0.11 11.44
C LYS A 130 19.33 1.07 10.50
N LEU A 131 18.57 2.12 10.74
CA LEU A 131 18.89 3.41 10.16
C LEU A 131 20.21 3.94 10.74
N ASN A 132 20.92 4.77 9.97
CA ASN A 132 22.12 5.46 10.46
C ASN A 132 21.76 6.60 11.44
N ASP A 133 22.76 7.28 11.94
CA ASP A 133 22.60 8.40 12.91
C ASP A 133 21.80 9.60 12.33
N GLU A 134 21.67 9.68 11.01
CA GLU A 134 20.86 10.67 10.28
C GLU A 134 19.45 10.15 9.94
N PHE A 135 19.07 8.99 10.47
CA PHE A 135 17.80 8.30 10.20
C PHE A 135 17.61 7.88 8.75
N ARG A 136 18.68 7.75 7.96
CA ARG A 136 18.64 7.25 6.59
C ARG A 136 18.81 5.74 6.52
N ILE A 137 18.25 5.14 5.48
CA ILE A 137 18.46 3.73 5.15
C ILE A 137 19.91 3.55 4.66
N VAL A 138 20.60 2.53 5.18
CA VAL A 138 21.94 2.14 4.74
C VAL A 138 21.77 1.07 3.66
N ARG A 139 21.97 1.43 2.38
CA ARG A 139 21.66 0.55 1.24
C ARG A 139 22.45 -0.76 1.24
N GLU A 140 23.69 -0.73 1.72
CA GLU A 140 24.59 -1.88 1.79
C GLU A 140 24.05 -2.99 2.70
N ASP A 141 23.23 -2.66 3.71
CA ASP A 141 22.57 -3.63 4.58
C ASP A 141 21.50 -4.47 3.87
N TYR A 142 21.09 -4.05 2.66
CA TYR A 142 20.09 -4.70 1.83
C TYR A 142 20.68 -5.51 0.66
N TYR A 143 22.00 -5.58 0.51
CA TYR A 143 22.67 -6.36 -0.56
C TYR A 143 22.83 -7.84 -0.26
N ARG A 144 22.39 -8.28 0.89
CA ARG A 144 22.46 -9.66 1.35
C ARG A 144 21.28 -10.49 0.85
N GLU A 145 21.42 -11.80 0.90
CA GLU A 145 20.36 -12.75 0.59
C GLU A 145 19.13 -12.50 1.48
N ASN A 146 17.96 -12.40 0.86
CA ASN A 146 16.71 -12.06 1.54
C ASN A 146 15.48 -12.69 0.88
N GLY A 147 14.34 -12.65 1.57
CA GLY A 147 13.05 -13.13 1.09
C GLY A 147 12.18 -12.06 0.45
N GLY A 148 12.70 -10.84 0.34
CA GLY A 148 12.06 -9.64 -0.18
C GLY A 148 12.45 -8.41 0.63
N ILE A 149 12.21 -7.24 0.05
CA ILE A 149 12.53 -5.95 0.66
C ILE A 149 11.29 -5.07 0.62
N ILE A 150 11.04 -4.32 1.70
CA ILE A 150 10.02 -3.26 1.71
C ILE A 150 10.52 -2.06 2.50
N PHE A 151 10.34 -0.87 1.96
CA PHE A 151 10.58 0.38 2.68
C PHE A 151 9.67 1.48 2.14
N PRO A 152 9.25 2.44 3.01
CA PRO A 152 8.52 3.62 2.56
C PRO A 152 9.48 4.64 1.93
N ASN A 153 9.01 5.34 0.91
CA ASN A 153 9.73 6.47 0.34
C ASN A 153 8.76 7.62 -0.02
N PRO A 154 8.74 8.71 0.77
CA PRO A 154 9.51 8.99 2.00
C PRO A 154 9.23 8.02 3.14
N ASN A 155 10.25 7.74 3.96
CA ASN A 155 10.08 6.87 5.12
C ASN A 155 9.17 7.52 6.18
N ALA A 156 8.27 6.76 6.74
CA ALA A 156 7.44 7.16 7.88
C ALA A 156 7.91 6.39 9.13
N PRO A 157 8.32 7.06 10.24
CA PRO A 157 7.99 8.45 10.60
C PRO A 157 9.07 9.49 10.29
N THR A 158 10.21 9.13 9.71
CA THR A 158 11.37 10.04 9.58
C THR A 158 11.17 11.14 8.55
N ALA A 159 10.21 10.97 7.63
CA ALA A 159 9.93 11.86 6.49
C ALA A 159 11.12 12.02 5.51
N ILE A 160 12.10 11.14 5.58
CA ILE A 160 13.28 11.19 4.71
C ILE A 160 12.94 10.53 3.39
N TYR A 161 13.20 11.25 2.32
CA TYR A 161 13.09 10.80 0.93
C TYR A 161 14.46 10.36 0.43
N GLU A 162 14.49 9.21 -0.23
CA GLU A 162 15.68 8.72 -0.94
C GLU A 162 15.49 8.89 -2.46
N GLU A 163 16.53 9.33 -3.14
CA GLU A 163 16.52 9.58 -4.57
C GLU A 163 16.40 8.28 -5.39
N LEU A 164 16.02 8.40 -6.67
CA LEU A 164 15.79 7.23 -7.54
C LEU A 164 17.03 6.35 -7.70
N ASP A 165 18.24 6.92 -7.69
CA ASP A 165 19.49 6.17 -7.78
C ASP A 165 19.70 5.23 -6.58
N PHE A 166 19.23 5.63 -5.39
CA PHE A 166 19.22 4.77 -4.22
C PHE A 166 18.30 3.56 -4.40
N ILE A 167 17.07 3.81 -4.90
CA ILE A 167 16.09 2.74 -5.15
C ILE A 167 16.57 1.81 -6.25
N GLU A 168 17.11 2.39 -7.32
CA GLU A 168 17.67 1.65 -8.45
C GLU A 168 18.80 0.74 -8.02
N ASP A 169 19.67 1.20 -7.15
CA ASP A 169 20.79 0.44 -6.62
C ASP A 169 20.32 -0.77 -5.79
N ILE A 170 19.31 -0.59 -4.92
CA ILE A 170 18.69 -1.71 -4.19
C ILE A 170 18.07 -2.73 -5.15
N LEU A 171 17.35 -2.28 -6.18
CA LEU A 171 16.73 -3.16 -7.18
C LEU A 171 17.77 -3.97 -7.95
N ALA A 172 18.87 -3.33 -8.34
CA ALA A 172 19.96 -3.96 -9.10
C ALA A 172 20.69 -5.06 -8.31
N HIS A 173 20.86 -4.87 -7.00
CA HIS A 173 21.51 -5.85 -6.12
C HIS A 173 20.57 -6.99 -5.66
N ASN A 174 19.26 -6.89 -5.90
CA ASN A 174 18.26 -7.83 -5.41
C ASN A 174 17.36 -8.40 -6.51
N ARG A 175 17.95 -8.80 -7.63
CA ARG A 175 17.21 -9.27 -8.84
C ARG A 175 16.34 -10.49 -8.61
N ASP A 176 16.66 -11.31 -7.63
CA ASP A 176 15.93 -12.53 -7.28
C ASP A 176 14.89 -12.31 -6.15
N SER A 177 14.71 -11.07 -5.70
CA SER A 177 13.78 -10.70 -4.62
C SER A 177 12.86 -9.58 -5.07
N VAL A 178 11.59 -9.64 -4.65
CA VAL A 178 10.65 -8.54 -4.84
C VAL A 178 11.02 -7.38 -3.92
N VAL A 179 11.10 -6.17 -4.48
CA VAL A 179 11.30 -4.93 -3.74
C VAL A 179 10.02 -4.10 -3.81
N ILE A 180 9.45 -3.79 -2.66
CA ILE A 180 8.25 -2.97 -2.52
C ILE A 180 8.65 -1.58 -2.03
N VAL A 181 8.30 -0.56 -2.78
CA VAL A 181 8.45 0.84 -2.38
C VAL A 181 7.06 1.38 -2.00
N ASP A 182 6.88 1.65 -0.71
CA ASP A 182 5.64 2.22 -0.17
C ASP A 182 5.69 3.75 -0.28
N GLU A 183 4.96 4.25 -1.25
CA GLU A 183 4.92 5.66 -1.62
C GLU A 183 3.68 6.39 -1.08
N ALA A 184 3.24 6.08 0.15
CA ALA A 184 2.09 6.75 0.74
C ALA A 184 2.22 8.28 0.80
N TYR A 185 3.42 8.81 0.79
CA TYR A 185 3.71 10.25 0.92
C TYR A 185 4.49 10.84 -0.26
N ILE A 186 4.64 10.14 -1.37
CA ILE A 186 5.49 10.56 -2.50
C ILE A 186 5.07 11.91 -3.09
N ASP A 187 3.77 12.19 -3.15
CA ASP A 187 3.24 13.45 -3.70
C ASP A 187 3.68 14.71 -2.92
N PHE A 188 4.28 14.54 -1.74
CA PHE A 188 4.83 15.62 -0.91
C PHE A 188 6.36 15.72 -0.96
N ALA A 189 7.03 14.88 -1.75
CA ALA A 189 8.49 14.76 -1.74
C ALA A 189 9.13 14.97 -3.11
N GLY A 190 9.46 13.89 -3.81
CA GLY A 190 10.25 13.96 -5.02
C GLY A 190 9.70 13.09 -6.15
N LYS A 191 10.60 12.43 -6.86
CA LYS A 191 10.26 11.54 -7.97
C LYS A 191 9.80 10.19 -7.46
N SER A 192 8.76 9.66 -8.09
CA SER A 192 8.26 8.30 -7.82
C SER A 192 9.15 7.23 -8.42
N ALA A 193 9.31 6.11 -7.71
CA ALA A 193 9.92 4.89 -8.23
C ALA A 193 9.18 4.29 -9.44
N LEU A 194 7.99 4.79 -9.77
CA LEU A 194 7.29 4.46 -11.01
C LEU A 194 8.11 4.73 -12.27
N GLU A 195 9.07 5.69 -12.23
CA GLU A 195 10.01 5.91 -13.34
C GLU A 195 10.89 4.67 -13.63
N LEU A 196 11.01 3.74 -12.68
CA LEU A 196 11.84 2.53 -12.79
C LEU A 196 11.03 1.27 -13.18
N ILE A 197 9.70 1.32 -13.25
CA ILE A 197 8.83 0.16 -13.52
C ILE A 197 9.16 -0.53 -14.86
N GLY A 198 9.49 0.24 -15.89
CA GLY A 198 9.86 -0.32 -17.21
C GLY A 198 11.26 -0.95 -17.25
N LYS A 199 12.08 -0.73 -16.22
CA LYS A 199 13.48 -1.18 -16.15
C LYS A 199 13.68 -2.37 -15.21
N TYR A 200 12.85 -2.49 -14.18
CA TYR A 200 13.00 -3.49 -13.13
C TYR A 200 11.72 -4.31 -12.97
N ASP A 201 11.82 -5.60 -13.26
CA ASP A 201 10.71 -6.57 -13.19
C ASP A 201 10.37 -7.04 -11.75
N ASN A 202 11.24 -6.72 -10.80
CA ASN A 202 11.10 -7.05 -9.37
C ASN A 202 10.60 -5.88 -8.51
N LEU A 203 10.20 -4.74 -9.11
CA LEU A 203 9.71 -3.56 -8.41
C LEU A 203 8.17 -3.58 -8.29
N ILE A 204 7.68 -3.29 -7.08
CA ILE A 204 6.28 -2.94 -6.82
C ILE A 204 6.24 -1.57 -6.15
N VAL A 205 5.46 -0.65 -6.68
CA VAL A 205 5.21 0.66 -6.08
C VAL A 205 3.80 0.68 -5.55
N VAL A 206 3.62 1.00 -4.25
CA VAL A 206 2.31 1.09 -3.61
C VAL A 206 2.02 2.53 -3.23
N GLN A 207 0.83 3.01 -3.59
CA GLN A 207 0.37 4.36 -3.28
C GLN A 207 -1.05 4.36 -2.69
N THR A 208 -1.51 5.51 -2.19
CA THR A 208 -2.79 5.65 -1.51
C THR A 208 -3.51 6.95 -1.86
N PHE A 209 -4.84 6.92 -1.81
CA PHE A 209 -5.67 8.13 -1.88
C PHE A 209 -5.83 8.82 -0.53
N SER A 210 -5.35 8.20 0.56
CA SER A 210 -5.58 8.67 1.93
C SER A 210 -4.90 9.99 2.27
N LYS A 211 -3.81 10.33 1.56
CA LYS A 211 -2.94 11.47 1.91
C LYS A 211 -3.15 12.64 0.94
N SER A 212 -2.43 12.71 -0.15
CA SER A 212 -2.48 13.83 -1.10
C SER A 212 -3.87 14.05 -1.71
N ARG A 213 -4.59 12.95 -2.01
CA ARG A 213 -5.94 13.02 -2.60
C ARG A 213 -7.07 13.25 -1.60
N SER A 214 -6.75 13.41 -0.29
CA SER A 214 -7.72 13.75 0.76
C SER A 214 -8.90 12.77 0.91
N MET A 215 -8.67 11.48 0.64
CA MET A 215 -9.72 10.46 0.59
C MET A 215 -9.47 9.32 1.59
N ALA A 216 -8.91 9.61 2.77
CA ALA A 216 -8.63 8.60 3.80
C ALA A 216 -9.87 7.78 4.18
N GLY A 217 -11.05 8.41 4.22
CA GLY A 217 -12.34 7.78 4.53
C GLY A 217 -12.85 6.85 3.43
N MET A 218 -12.38 6.98 2.18
CA MET A 218 -12.81 6.15 1.05
C MET A 218 -12.02 4.85 0.93
N ARG A 219 -10.95 4.68 1.70
CA ARG A 219 -10.17 3.45 1.71
C ARG A 219 -9.73 2.98 0.30
N ILE A 220 -9.01 3.81 -0.45
CA ILE A 220 -8.49 3.45 -1.77
C ILE A 220 -6.96 3.42 -1.73
N GLY A 221 -6.38 2.29 -2.11
CA GLY A 221 -4.95 2.11 -2.34
C GLY A 221 -4.71 1.33 -3.62
N TYR A 222 -3.51 1.40 -4.16
CA TYR A 222 -3.17 0.71 -5.38
C TYR A 222 -1.68 0.36 -5.44
N ALA A 223 -1.37 -0.62 -6.27
CA ALA A 223 0.01 -0.97 -6.63
C ALA A 223 0.18 -0.89 -8.15
N ILE A 224 1.37 -0.50 -8.57
CA ILE A 224 1.79 -0.54 -9.98
C ILE A 224 3.08 -1.36 -10.06
N SER A 225 3.11 -2.31 -10.99
CA SER A 225 4.24 -3.23 -11.17
C SER A 225 4.25 -3.87 -12.56
N ASN A 226 5.16 -4.81 -12.74
CA ASN A 226 5.17 -5.74 -13.87
C ASN A 226 3.83 -6.53 -13.92
N PRO A 227 3.25 -6.77 -15.11
CA PRO A 227 1.99 -7.49 -15.27
C PRO A 227 1.96 -8.88 -14.61
N ASP A 228 3.08 -9.59 -14.58
CA ASP A 228 3.15 -10.92 -13.97
C ASP A 228 3.02 -10.85 -12.45
N LEU A 229 3.64 -9.85 -11.79
CA LEU A 229 3.49 -9.62 -10.35
C LEU A 229 2.06 -9.16 -10.01
N ILE A 230 1.46 -8.29 -10.81
CA ILE A 230 0.07 -7.85 -10.64
C ILE A 230 -0.90 -9.04 -10.82
N ARG A 231 -0.64 -9.93 -11.78
CA ARG A 231 -1.44 -11.16 -11.93
C ARG A 231 -1.36 -12.06 -10.69
N CYS A 232 -0.17 -12.25 -10.12
CA CYS A 232 0.00 -13.01 -8.88
C CYS A 232 -0.77 -12.39 -7.72
N LEU A 233 -0.70 -11.07 -7.57
CA LEU A 233 -1.42 -10.33 -6.53
C LEU A 233 -2.95 -10.45 -6.70
N ASN A 234 -3.45 -10.34 -7.93
CA ASN A 234 -4.88 -10.57 -8.24
C ASN A 234 -5.33 -12.00 -7.94
N ASN A 235 -4.50 -13.01 -8.22
CA ASN A 235 -4.83 -14.40 -7.91
C ASN A 235 -5.04 -14.59 -6.39
N VAL A 236 -4.20 -13.99 -5.56
CA VAL A 236 -4.35 -14.03 -4.10
C VAL A 236 -5.57 -13.24 -3.65
N LYS A 237 -5.78 -12.02 -4.18
CA LYS A 237 -6.98 -11.22 -3.90
C LYS A 237 -8.26 -12.02 -4.17
N TYR A 238 -8.40 -12.62 -5.35
CA TYR A 238 -9.58 -13.38 -5.73
C TYR A 238 -9.78 -14.66 -4.90
N SER A 239 -8.70 -15.19 -4.33
CA SER A 239 -8.76 -16.33 -3.42
C SER A 239 -9.08 -15.92 -1.97
N PHE A 240 -8.84 -14.66 -1.60
CA PHE A 240 -9.09 -14.11 -0.28
C PHE A 240 -10.45 -13.41 -0.18
N ASN A 241 -10.69 -12.41 -1.05
CA ASN A 241 -11.95 -11.68 -1.17
C ASN A 241 -12.08 -11.06 -2.56
N SER A 242 -12.99 -11.58 -3.39
CA SER A 242 -13.12 -11.16 -4.79
C SER A 242 -13.72 -9.76 -4.97
N TYR A 243 -14.56 -9.28 -4.02
CA TYR A 243 -15.33 -8.03 -4.13
C TYR A 243 -14.93 -7.06 -3.03
N THR A 244 -13.63 -6.75 -2.92
CA THR A 244 -13.11 -5.90 -1.84
C THR A 244 -13.50 -4.44 -1.98
N MET A 245 -13.49 -3.90 -3.21
CA MET A 245 -13.81 -2.50 -3.49
C MET A 245 -15.33 -2.30 -3.61
N ASN A 246 -15.89 -1.33 -2.91
CA ASN A 246 -17.30 -0.99 -3.03
C ASN A 246 -17.55 -0.01 -4.20
N GLN A 247 -18.80 0.08 -4.66
CA GLN A 247 -19.19 0.92 -5.79
C GLN A 247 -18.83 2.42 -5.59
N PRO A 248 -19.09 3.06 -4.45
CA PRO A 248 -18.67 4.43 -4.19
C PRO A 248 -17.15 4.65 -4.35
N ASP A 249 -16.30 3.73 -3.85
CA ASP A 249 -14.85 3.85 -3.95
C ASP A 249 -14.39 3.85 -5.42
N LEU A 250 -14.98 2.97 -6.25
CA LEU A 250 -14.62 2.86 -7.66
C LEU A 250 -14.96 4.14 -8.43
N VAL A 251 -16.17 4.66 -8.23
CA VAL A 251 -16.64 5.85 -8.94
C VAL A 251 -15.90 7.10 -8.46
N CYS A 252 -15.77 7.28 -7.16
CA CYS A 252 -15.08 8.44 -6.57
C CYS A 252 -13.57 8.41 -6.85
N GLY A 253 -12.95 7.23 -6.78
CA GLY A 253 -11.54 7.07 -7.10
C GLY A 253 -11.22 7.45 -8.55
N ALA A 254 -12.02 6.96 -9.51
CA ALA A 254 -11.86 7.33 -10.91
C ALA A 254 -12.05 8.84 -11.13
N ALA A 255 -13.07 9.44 -10.51
CA ALA A 255 -13.34 10.88 -10.61
C ALA A 255 -12.16 11.73 -10.03
N ALA A 256 -11.57 11.28 -8.92
CA ALA A 256 -10.41 11.96 -8.32
C ALA A 256 -9.17 11.91 -9.22
N VAL A 257 -8.89 10.76 -9.84
CA VAL A 257 -7.73 10.58 -10.75
C VAL A 257 -7.87 11.44 -12.00
N GLN A 258 -9.08 11.56 -12.54
CA GLN A 258 -9.37 12.33 -13.76
C GLN A 258 -9.38 13.85 -13.57
N ASP A 259 -9.25 14.34 -12.34
CA ASP A 259 -9.21 15.77 -12.03
C ASP A 259 -7.76 16.26 -11.95
N GLU A 260 -7.11 16.42 -13.09
CA GLU A 260 -5.71 16.87 -13.19
C GLU A 260 -5.50 18.26 -12.63
N GLU A 261 -6.46 19.18 -12.81
CA GLU A 261 -6.35 20.55 -12.33
C GLU A 261 -6.30 20.60 -10.80
N TYR A 262 -7.15 19.82 -10.15
CA TYR A 262 -7.16 19.76 -8.68
C TYR A 262 -5.91 19.08 -8.14
#